data_20af6489311c32f10bebb4ec18635a45
#
_entry.id   20af6489311c32f10bebb4ec18635a45
#
_cell.length_a   1.000
_cell.length_b   1.000
_cell.length_c   1.000
_cell.angle_alpha   90.00
_cell.angle_beta   90.00
_cell.angle_gamma   90.00
#
_symmetry.space_group_name_H-M   'P 1'
#
loop_
_entity.id
_entity.type
_entity.pdbx_description
1 polymer ?
#
loop_
_entity_poly.entity_id
_entity_poly.type
_entity_poly.pdbx_seq_one_letter_code
_entity_poly.pdbx_strand_id
1 'polypeptide(L)'
;SCSTRRIDSAEPHFIVMKKLITLLSVLGLAFAPQVQASLADKIAEAEAEWIVGSWEADLDGNKVSLSFNWAIKDHVLAFHFKGNNSESYSLIALNAETDEVEQTGYDNKGKKSKGSWGPKDDMPMMTLTSKDDNGNDSTMGVAFRRIDQNNIELQIYRVDADGNVGDFSEFAFEMKRVKAKK
;
A
#
# COMPACT_ATOMS: atom_id res chain seq x y z
N SER A 1 81.25 -42.86 26.84
CA SER A 1 79.85 -42.75 27.21
C SER A 1 79.22 -41.62 26.41
N CYS A 2 78.58 -41.97 25.32
CA CYS A 2 77.89 -41.01 24.42
C CYS A 2 76.39 -41.26 24.50
N SER A 3 75.62 -40.27 24.97
CA SER A 3 74.16 -40.33 25.08
C SER A 3 73.58 -39.60 23.92
N THR A 4 72.88 -40.34 23.06
CA THR A 4 72.14 -39.79 21.89
C THR A 4 70.71 -39.42 22.31
N ARG A 5 70.34 -38.14 22.26
CA ARG A 5 68.95 -37.69 22.42
C ARG A 5 68.27 -37.76 21.09
N ARG A 6 67.17 -38.49 21.02
CA ARG A 6 66.19 -38.41 19.96
C ARG A 6 65.30 -37.18 20.17
N ILE A 7 65.12 -36.43 19.11
CA ILE A 7 64.18 -35.35 19.09
C ILE A 7 62.92 -35.89 18.32
N ASP A 8 61.79 -36.05 19.05
CA ASP A 8 60.50 -36.31 18.49
C ASP A 8 59.91 -34.97 18.00
N SER A 9 59.73 -34.85 16.71
CA SER A 9 59.00 -33.76 16.10
C SER A 9 57.55 -34.17 15.93
N ALA A 10 56.71 -33.74 16.84
CA ALA A 10 55.26 -33.93 16.74
C ALA A 10 54.63 -32.81 15.97
N GLU A 11 53.82 -33.16 15.01
CA GLU A 11 52.99 -32.28 14.14
C GLU A 11 51.89 -31.59 14.95
N PRO A 12 51.63 -30.30 14.73
CA PRO A 12 50.33 -29.72 15.07
C PRO A 12 49.67 -28.89 13.96
N HIS A 13 50.06 -29.02 12.70
CA HIS A 13 49.47 -28.14 11.66
C HIS A 13 48.23 -28.67 10.94
N PHE A 14 47.86 -29.94 11.10
CA PHE A 14 46.75 -30.52 10.32
C PHE A 14 45.36 -30.37 10.96
N ILE A 15 45.31 -30.09 12.27
CA ILE A 15 44.03 -30.00 13.00
C ILE A 15 43.39 -28.59 12.89
N VAL A 16 44.22 -27.54 12.70
CA VAL A 16 43.72 -26.16 12.61
C VAL A 16 43.03 -25.87 11.31
N MET A 17 43.47 -26.46 10.19
CA MET A 17 42.84 -26.23 8.88
C MET A 17 41.47 -26.87 8.73
N LYS A 18 41.20 -28.02 9.37
CA LYS A 18 39.86 -28.65 9.31
C LYS A 18 38.78 -27.88 10.06
N LYS A 19 39.13 -27.15 11.12
CA LYS A 19 38.16 -26.33 11.87
C LYS A 19 37.87 -24.99 11.22
N LEU A 20 38.78 -24.47 10.38
CA LEU A 20 38.55 -23.19 9.67
C LEU A 20 37.62 -23.35 8.46
N ILE A 21 37.65 -24.51 7.82
CA ILE A 21 36.77 -24.78 6.65
C ILE A 21 35.31 -25.01 7.07
N THR A 22 35.11 -25.57 8.27
CA THR A 22 33.74 -25.79 8.80
C THR A 22 33.05 -24.48 9.26
N LEU A 23 33.83 -23.46 9.61
CA LEU A 23 33.25 -22.16 10.03
C LEU A 23 32.84 -21.27 8.86
N LEU A 24 33.43 -21.45 7.69
CA LEU A 24 33.09 -20.68 6.48
C LEU A 24 31.82 -21.16 5.78
N SER A 25 31.40 -22.40 6.01
CA SER A 25 30.19 -22.97 5.38
C SER A 25 28.86 -22.59 6.08
N VAL A 26 28.92 -21.99 7.29
CA VAL A 26 27.71 -21.56 8.01
C VAL A 26 27.32 -20.09 7.71
N LEU A 27 28.22 -19.30 7.14
CA LEU A 27 27.97 -17.88 6.84
C LEU A 27 27.30 -17.63 5.48
N GLY A 28 27.07 -18.68 4.69
CA GLY A 28 26.50 -18.60 3.34
C GLY A 28 24.96 -18.65 3.25
N LEU A 29 24.24 -18.79 4.35
CA LEU A 29 22.80 -19.08 4.36
C LEU A 29 21.88 -17.91 4.74
N ALA A 30 22.36 -16.67 4.80
CA ALA A 30 21.58 -15.56 5.34
C ALA A 30 21.22 -14.45 4.35
N PHE A 31 21.42 -14.62 3.06
CA PHE A 31 20.93 -13.68 2.04
C PHE A 31 19.90 -14.35 1.14
N ALA A 32 18.77 -14.78 1.70
CA ALA A 32 17.57 -14.87 0.90
C ALA A 32 17.19 -13.41 0.54
N PRO A 33 17.03 -13.05 -0.75
CA PRO A 33 16.50 -11.75 -1.09
C PRO A 33 15.12 -11.65 -0.43
N GLN A 34 14.95 -10.69 0.47
CA GLN A 34 13.62 -10.37 0.98
C GLN A 34 12.85 -9.82 -0.21
N VAL A 35 11.91 -10.60 -0.72
CA VAL A 35 10.93 -10.10 -1.68
C VAL A 35 10.08 -9.10 -0.92
N GLN A 36 10.35 -7.83 -1.16
CA GLN A 36 9.57 -6.75 -0.58
C GLN A 36 8.16 -6.78 -1.19
N ALA A 37 7.13 -6.74 -0.34
CA ALA A 37 5.75 -6.69 -0.79
C ALA A 37 5.53 -5.48 -1.73
N SER A 38 4.74 -5.66 -2.77
CA SER A 38 4.32 -4.60 -3.66
C SER A 38 2.94 -4.06 -3.25
N LEU A 39 2.51 -2.93 -3.84
CA LEU A 39 1.15 -2.46 -3.67
C LEU A 39 0.12 -3.47 -4.19
N ALA A 40 0.43 -4.18 -5.28
CA ALA A 40 -0.44 -5.24 -5.80
C ALA A 40 -0.62 -6.38 -4.80
N ASP A 41 0.43 -6.77 -4.07
CA ASP A 41 0.33 -7.80 -3.03
C ASP A 41 -0.59 -7.33 -1.88
N LYS A 42 -0.49 -6.06 -1.46
CA LYS A 42 -1.38 -5.49 -0.43
C LYS A 42 -2.85 -5.44 -0.88
N ILE A 43 -3.10 -5.09 -2.14
CA ILE A 43 -4.45 -5.07 -2.74
C ILE A 43 -5.01 -6.50 -2.82
N ALA A 44 -4.20 -7.50 -3.19
CA ALA A 44 -4.61 -8.90 -3.25
C ALA A 44 -4.86 -9.48 -1.83
N GLU A 45 -4.01 -9.15 -0.86
CA GLU A 45 -4.16 -9.54 0.54
C GLU A 45 -5.46 -8.99 1.16
N ALA A 46 -5.87 -7.79 0.74
CA ALA A 46 -7.15 -7.16 1.12
C ALA A 46 -8.34 -7.61 0.26
N GLU A 47 -8.15 -8.54 -0.69
CA GLU A 47 -9.17 -8.98 -1.67
C GLU A 47 -9.83 -7.80 -2.44
N ALA A 48 -9.04 -6.73 -2.69
CA ALA A 48 -9.52 -5.45 -3.22
C ALA A 48 -9.16 -5.19 -4.69
N GLU A 49 -8.69 -6.21 -5.45
CA GLU A 49 -8.32 -6.07 -6.87
C GLU A 49 -9.50 -5.57 -7.74
N TRP A 50 -10.71 -5.85 -7.30
CA TRP A 50 -11.93 -5.39 -7.98
C TRP A 50 -12.06 -3.87 -8.06
N ILE A 51 -11.38 -3.09 -7.17
CA ILE A 51 -11.47 -1.63 -7.17
C ILE A 51 -10.79 -1.03 -8.42
N VAL A 52 -9.78 -1.72 -8.96
CA VAL A 52 -9.02 -1.27 -10.14
C VAL A 52 -9.93 -1.20 -11.36
N GLY A 53 -9.91 -0.05 -12.03
CA GLY A 53 -10.75 0.25 -13.18
C GLY A 53 -11.45 1.61 -13.04
N SER A 54 -12.52 1.81 -13.80
CA SER A 54 -13.27 3.07 -13.83
C SER A 54 -14.72 2.84 -13.42
N TRP A 55 -15.26 3.81 -12.68
CA TRP A 55 -16.58 3.78 -12.07
C TRP A 55 -17.30 5.10 -12.28
N GLU A 56 -18.59 5.06 -12.50
CA GLU A 56 -19.43 6.24 -12.71
C GLU A 56 -20.73 6.14 -11.93
N ALA A 57 -21.22 7.28 -11.44
CA ALA A 57 -22.54 7.47 -10.88
C ALA A 57 -23.19 8.71 -11.48
N ASP A 58 -24.51 8.76 -11.43
CA ASP A 58 -25.30 9.96 -11.70
C ASP A 58 -26.08 10.29 -10.42
N LEU A 59 -25.76 11.42 -9.81
CA LEU A 59 -26.37 11.90 -8.59
C LEU A 59 -27.25 13.12 -8.95
N ASP A 60 -28.49 12.87 -9.23
CA ASP A 60 -29.48 13.91 -9.62
C ASP A 60 -29.00 14.80 -10.80
N GLY A 61 -28.47 14.17 -11.85
CA GLY A 61 -27.94 14.85 -13.03
C GLY A 61 -26.47 15.30 -12.89
N ASN A 62 -25.85 15.10 -11.72
CA ASN A 62 -24.44 15.38 -11.49
C ASN A 62 -23.64 14.10 -11.70
N LYS A 63 -22.83 14.05 -12.75
CA LYS A 63 -21.96 12.91 -13.02
C LYS A 63 -20.76 12.92 -12.09
N VAL A 64 -20.53 11.78 -11.45
CA VAL A 64 -19.35 11.50 -10.64
C VAL A 64 -18.61 10.32 -11.25
N SER A 65 -17.31 10.43 -11.40
CA SER A 65 -16.46 9.34 -11.88
C SER A 65 -15.23 9.15 -11.00
N LEU A 66 -14.84 7.89 -10.87
CA LEU A 66 -13.61 7.47 -10.23
C LEU A 66 -12.82 6.59 -11.18
N SER A 67 -11.51 6.66 -11.14
CA SER A 67 -10.68 5.65 -11.78
C SER A 67 -9.46 5.31 -10.96
N PHE A 68 -9.13 4.03 -10.95
CA PHE A 68 -7.92 3.46 -10.37
C PHE A 68 -7.16 2.75 -11.49
N ASN A 69 -6.01 3.29 -11.88
CA ASN A 69 -5.22 2.75 -12.97
C ASN A 69 -3.75 2.65 -12.55
N TRP A 70 -3.07 1.59 -12.95
CA TRP A 70 -1.64 1.45 -12.68
C TRP A 70 -0.83 2.54 -13.41
N ALA A 71 -0.22 3.45 -12.64
CA ALA A 71 0.76 4.42 -13.14
C ALA A 71 2.14 3.75 -13.28
N ILE A 72 2.50 2.90 -12.32
CA ILE A 72 3.63 1.97 -12.39
C ILE A 72 3.06 0.61 -12.00
N LYS A 73 3.10 -0.33 -12.94
CA LYS A 73 2.52 -1.66 -12.74
C LYS A 73 2.95 -2.28 -11.41
N ASP A 74 1.98 -2.77 -10.65
CA ASP A 74 2.10 -3.44 -9.35
C ASP A 74 2.62 -2.56 -8.18
N HIS A 75 3.09 -1.32 -8.45
CA HIS A 75 3.74 -0.48 -7.45
C HIS A 75 3.05 0.85 -7.16
N VAL A 76 2.52 1.52 -8.19
CA VAL A 76 1.87 2.83 -8.01
C VAL A 76 0.54 2.85 -8.75
N LEU A 77 -0.52 3.12 -8.01
CA LEU A 77 -1.87 3.26 -8.55
C LEU A 77 -2.21 4.75 -8.65
N ALA A 78 -2.65 5.19 -9.80
CA ALA A 78 -3.20 6.52 -10.00
C ALA A 78 -4.70 6.50 -9.68
N PHE A 79 -5.12 7.39 -8.80
CA PHE A 79 -6.53 7.63 -8.48
C PHE A 79 -6.96 8.96 -9.06
N HIS A 80 -8.05 8.96 -9.83
CA HIS A 80 -8.63 10.15 -10.41
C HIS A 80 -10.11 10.22 -10.02
N PHE A 81 -10.50 11.29 -9.35
CA PHE A 81 -11.87 11.63 -9.02
C PHE A 81 -12.32 12.82 -9.86
N LYS A 82 -13.53 12.76 -10.37
CA LYS A 82 -14.18 13.88 -11.06
C LYS A 82 -15.65 13.96 -10.70
N GLY A 83 -16.05 15.10 -10.14
CA GLY A 83 -17.43 15.49 -9.89
C GLY A 83 -17.80 16.72 -10.71
N ASN A 84 -18.94 17.34 -10.41
CA ASN A 84 -19.46 18.49 -11.17
C ASN A 84 -18.47 19.69 -11.19
N ASN A 85 -18.01 20.11 -10.01
CA ASN A 85 -17.10 21.25 -9.85
C ASN A 85 -15.79 20.89 -9.14
N SER A 86 -15.53 19.60 -8.91
CA SER A 86 -14.40 19.09 -8.18
C SER A 86 -13.70 18.01 -8.99
N GLU A 87 -12.41 18.12 -9.09
CA GLU A 87 -11.54 17.14 -9.73
C GLU A 87 -10.28 16.99 -8.89
N SER A 88 -9.83 15.76 -8.66
CA SER A 88 -8.57 15.51 -7.96
C SER A 88 -7.83 14.33 -8.57
N TYR A 89 -6.51 14.40 -8.48
CA TYR A 89 -5.61 13.35 -8.95
C TYR A 89 -4.60 13.02 -7.87
N SER A 90 -4.44 11.73 -7.58
CA SER A 90 -3.57 11.24 -6.52
C SER A 90 -2.78 10.02 -6.98
N LEU A 91 -1.65 9.80 -6.31
CA LEU A 91 -0.87 8.57 -6.42
C LEU A 91 -0.98 7.80 -5.11
N ILE A 92 -1.19 6.51 -5.23
CA ILE A 92 -1.27 5.54 -4.13
C ILE A 92 -0.07 4.61 -4.27
N ALA A 93 0.69 4.44 -3.21
CA ALA A 93 1.87 3.60 -3.19
C ALA A 93 2.06 2.95 -1.81
N LEU A 94 2.75 1.82 -1.78
CA LEU A 94 3.22 1.23 -0.54
C LEU A 94 4.48 1.97 -0.09
N ASN A 95 4.45 2.49 1.13
CA ASN A 95 5.65 3.01 1.79
C ASN A 95 6.47 1.83 2.31
N ALA A 96 7.63 1.61 1.71
CA ALA A 96 8.50 0.49 2.02
C ALA A 96 9.10 0.52 3.44
N GLU A 97 9.13 1.70 4.08
CA GLU A 97 9.70 1.86 5.42
C GLU A 97 8.67 1.56 6.51
N THR A 98 7.41 1.94 6.29
CA THR A 98 6.32 1.81 7.28
C THR A 98 5.38 0.65 7.00
N ASP A 99 5.45 0.03 5.81
CA ASP A 99 4.53 -0.99 5.28
C ASP A 99 3.07 -0.47 5.18
N GLU A 100 2.88 0.85 5.11
CA GLU A 100 1.58 1.49 4.98
C GLU A 100 1.30 1.87 3.53
N VAL A 101 0.04 1.74 3.11
CA VAL A 101 -0.41 2.21 1.80
C VAL A 101 -0.80 3.68 1.92
N GLU A 102 0.00 4.55 1.31
CA GLU A 102 -0.15 6.00 1.37
C GLU A 102 -0.72 6.58 0.07
N GLN A 103 -1.40 7.71 0.19
CA GLN A 103 -1.92 8.48 -0.93
C GLN A 103 -1.53 9.94 -0.83
N THR A 104 -1.10 10.53 -1.94
CA THR A 104 -0.84 11.97 -2.05
C THR A 104 -1.37 12.49 -3.38
N GLY A 105 -2.06 13.63 -3.35
CA GLY A 105 -2.64 14.21 -4.54
C GLY A 105 -2.93 15.70 -4.43
N TYR A 106 -3.57 16.21 -5.49
CA TYR A 106 -3.98 17.61 -5.61
C TYR A 106 -5.36 17.68 -6.26
N ASP A 107 -6.13 18.69 -5.86
CA ASP A 107 -7.39 19.02 -6.49
C ASP A 107 -7.22 20.08 -7.60
N ASN A 108 -8.31 20.38 -8.31
CA ASN A 108 -8.38 21.38 -9.39
C ASN A 108 -8.23 22.84 -8.90
N LYS A 109 -8.06 23.08 -7.58
CA LYS A 109 -7.73 24.35 -6.96
C LYS A 109 -6.26 24.39 -6.50
N GLY A 110 -5.49 23.31 -6.71
CA GLY A 110 -4.11 23.17 -6.26
C GLY A 110 -3.96 22.83 -4.79
N LYS A 111 -5.05 22.50 -4.09
CA LYS A 111 -4.98 22.05 -2.69
C LYS A 111 -4.41 20.65 -2.63
N LYS A 112 -3.39 20.48 -1.78
CA LYS A 112 -2.78 19.18 -1.54
C LYS A 112 -3.63 18.37 -0.58
N SER A 113 -3.76 17.07 -0.87
CA SER A 113 -4.31 16.07 0.04
C SER A 113 -3.28 14.98 0.33
N LYS A 114 -3.38 14.40 1.53
CA LYS A 114 -2.62 13.24 1.95
C LYS A 114 -3.56 12.26 2.65
N GLY A 115 -3.26 11.00 2.54
CA GLY A 115 -4.06 9.98 3.19
C GLY A 115 -3.37 8.65 3.28
N SER A 116 -4.03 7.72 3.93
CA SER A 116 -3.64 6.33 4.06
C SER A 116 -4.81 5.42 3.74
N TRP A 117 -4.49 4.18 3.38
CA TRP A 117 -5.47 3.14 3.12
C TRP A 117 -5.40 2.08 4.21
N GLY A 118 -6.57 1.64 4.66
CA GLY A 118 -6.70 0.58 5.64
C GLY A 118 -8.09 -0.06 5.56
N PRO A 119 -8.39 -1.06 6.40
CA PRO A 119 -9.71 -1.65 6.47
C PRO A 119 -10.69 -0.77 7.27
N LYS A 120 -11.95 -0.72 6.84
CA LYS A 120 -13.12 -0.37 7.65
C LYS A 120 -14.05 -1.57 7.60
N ASP A 121 -14.07 -2.34 8.68
CA ASP A 121 -14.68 -3.66 8.71
C ASP A 121 -14.04 -4.58 7.61
N ASP A 122 -14.79 -5.01 6.62
CA ASP A 122 -14.36 -5.80 5.46
C ASP A 122 -14.16 -4.96 4.18
N MET A 123 -14.20 -3.62 4.29
CA MET A 123 -14.10 -2.71 3.14
C MET A 123 -12.73 -2.02 3.09
N PRO A 124 -12.11 -1.91 1.92
CA PRO A 124 -10.99 -0.99 1.75
C PRO A 124 -11.47 0.46 1.94
N MET A 125 -10.78 1.21 2.78
CA MET A 125 -11.10 2.59 3.07
C MET A 125 -9.85 3.47 2.96
N MET A 126 -10.01 4.61 2.30
CA MET A 126 -9.03 5.67 2.37
C MET A 126 -9.45 6.72 3.41
N THR A 127 -8.50 7.14 4.24
CA THR A 127 -8.64 8.31 5.10
C THR A 127 -7.86 9.44 4.46
N LEU A 128 -8.53 10.55 4.12
CA LEU A 128 -7.95 11.64 3.35
C LEU A 128 -8.04 12.96 4.11
N THR A 129 -6.89 13.61 4.30
CA THR A 129 -6.77 14.94 4.93
C THR A 129 -6.40 15.98 3.88
N SER A 130 -7.14 17.09 3.88
CA SER A 130 -6.87 18.26 3.04
C SER A 130 -7.20 19.54 3.80
N LYS A 131 -6.82 20.70 3.28
CA LYS A 131 -7.21 21.99 3.85
C LYS A 131 -8.63 22.37 3.40
N ASP A 132 -9.46 22.78 4.37
CA ASP A 132 -10.75 23.40 4.07
C ASP A 132 -10.57 24.82 3.48
N ASP A 133 -11.66 25.52 3.21
CA ASP A 133 -11.61 26.88 2.65
C ASP A 133 -11.10 27.93 3.68
N ASN A 134 -11.08 27.60 4.97
CA ASN A 134 -10.54 28.44 6.04
C ASN A 134 -9.07 28.11 6.36
N GLY A 135 -8.49 27.12 5.68
CA GLY A 135 -7.10 26.68 5.89
C GLY A 135 -6.91 25.69 7.03
N ASN A 136 -7.99 25.19 7.66
CA ASN A 136 -7.93 24.15 8.67
C ASN A 136 -7.83 22.76 8.03
N ASP A 137 -7.23 21.81 8.75
CA ASP A 137 -7.23 20.42 8.34
C ASP A 137 -8.64 19.85 8.46
N SER A 138 -9.08 19.21 7.37
CA SER A 138 -10.34 18.48 7.29
C SER A 138 -10.04 17.06 6.82
N THR A 139 -10.49 16.08 7.59
CA THR A 139 -10.26 14.67 7.31
C THR A 139 -11.59 13.96 7.05
N MET A 140 -11.63 13.14 6.02
CA MET A 140 -12.77 12.27 5.69
C MET A 140 -12.31 10.83 5.47
N GLY A 141 -13.19 9.88 5.76
CA GLY A 141 -13.04 8.48 5.37
C GLY A 141 -13.90 8.19 4.14
N VAL A 142 -13.36 7.46 3.19
CA VAL A 142 -14.10 6.96 2.02
C VAL A 142 -13.88 5.47 1.91
N ALA A 143 -14.92 4.69 2.20
CA ALA A 143 -14.91 3.24 2.08
C ALA A 143 -15.58 2.79 0.79
N PHE A 144 -15.14 1.66 0.28
CA PHE A 144 -15.64 1.08 -0.96
C PHE A 144 -16.19 -0.31 -0.66
N ARG A 145 -17.49 -0.50 -0.83
CA ARG A 145 -18.16 -1.78 -0.66
C ARG A 145 -18.42 -2.40 -2.02
N ARG A 146 -17.97 -3.63 -2.22
CA ARG A 146 -18.29 -4.38 -3.43
C ARG A 146 -19.72 -4.89 -3.33
N ILE A 147 -20.56 -4.56 -4.32
CA ILE A 147 -21.90 -5.12 -4.47
C ILE A 147 -21.82 -6.36 -5.36
N ASP A 148 -21.21 -6.21 -6.55
CA ASP A 148 -20.96 -7.27 -7.50
C ASP A 148 -19.75 -6.94 -8.41
N GLN A 149 -19.61 -7.61 -9.55
CA GLN A 149 -18.51 -7.37 -10.49
C GLN A 149 -18.56 -6.01 -11.18
N ASN A 150 -19.75 -5.39 -11.29
CA ASN A 150 -19.98 -4.17 -12.04
C ASN A 150 -20.53 -3.03 -11.19
N ASN A 151 -20.80 -3.27 -9.93
CA ASN A 151 -21.38 -2.27 -9.03
C ASN A 151 -20.61 -2.25 -7.71
N ILE A 152 -20.32 -1.04 -7.25
CA ILE A 152 -19.74 -0.76 -5.94
C ILE A 152 -20.59 0.30 -5.24
N GLU A 153 -20.53 0.35 -3.92
CA GLU A 153 -21.05 1.46 -3.15
C GLU A 153 -19.88 2.22 -2.53
N LEU A 154 -19.89 3.52 -2.69
CA LEU A 154 -18.97 4.44 -2.05
C LEU A 154 -19.67 5.01 -0.81
N GLN A 155 -18.98 4.93 0.34
CA GLN A 155 -19.50 5.38 1.63
C GLN A 155 -18.56 6.44 2.20
N ILE A 156 -19.10 7.58 2.60
CA ILE A 156 -18.33 8.70 3.17
C ILE A 156 -18.56 8.73 4.68
N TYR A 157 -17.49 8.78 5.42
CA TYR A 157 -17.47 8.80 6.88
C TYR A 157 -16.85 10.09 7.40
N ARG A 158 -17.41 10.58 8.50
CA ARG A 158 -16.73 11.60 9.29
C ARG A 158 -15.53 11.00 10.02
N VAL A 159 -14.46 11.77 10.08
CA VAL A 159 -13.29 11.46 10.91
C VAL A 159 -13.13 12.60 11.91
N ASP A 160 -13.03 12.28 13.18
CA ASP A 160 -12.87 13.28 14.23
C ASP A 160 -11.42 13.81 14.32
N ALA A 161 -11.18 14.78 15.21
CA ALA A 161 -9.86 15.39 15.37
C ALA A 161 -8.79 14.43 15.90
N ASP A 162 -9.20 13.34 16.54
CA ASP A 162 -8.32 12.30 17.07
C ASP A 162 -8.05 11.20 16.02
N GLY A 163 -8.65 11.31 14.82
CA GLY A 163 -8.51 10.37 13.72
C GLY A 163 -9.46 9.18 13.76
N ASN A 164 -10.45 9.17 14.65
CA ASN A 164 -11.42 8.10 14.75
C ASN A 164 -12.48 8.24 13.64
N VAL A 165 -12.73 7.15 12.95
CA VAL A 165 -13.75 7.05 11.91
C VAL A 165 -15.11 6.78 12.56
N GLY A 166 -16.13 7.51 12.17
CA GLY A 166 -17.51 7.31 12.65
C GLY A 166 -18.04 5.91 12.36
N ASP A 167 -18.97 5.46 13.19
CA ASP A 167 -19.56 4.11 13.05
C ASP A 167 -20.48 4.01 11.83
N PHE A 168 -21.10 5.12 11.42
CA PHE A 168 -22.05 5.18 10.31
C PHE A 168 -21.56 6.11 9.22
N SER A 169 -21.82 5.75 7.95
CA SER A 169 -21.58 6.64 6.83
C SER A 169 -22.56 7.82 6.86
N GLU A 170 -22.06 9.03 6.60
CA GLU A 170 -22.90 10.23 6.45
C GLU A 170 -23.60 10.25 5.08
N PHE A 171 -22.96 9.65 4.09
CA PHE A 171 -23.46 9.61 2.73
C PHE A 171 -22.98 8.33 2.03
N ALA A 172 -23.85 7.72 1.23
CA ALA A 172 -23.51 6.55 0.43
C ALA A 172 -24.23 6.61 -0.92
N PHE A 173 -23.57 6.12 -1.97
CA PHE A 173 -24.15 5.99 -3.30
C PHE A 173 -23.48 4.89 -4.11
N GLU A 174 -24.25 4.32 -5.04
CA GLU A 174 -23.76 3.26 -5.92
C GLU A 174 -23.08 3.84 -7.17
N MET A 175 -22.04 3.15 -7.62
CA MET A 175 -21.32 3.42 -8.84
C MET A 175 -21.28 2.18 -9.73
N LYS A 176 -21.33 2.39 -11.03
CA LYS A 176 -21.26 1.32 -12.04
C LYS A 176 -19.90 1.33 -12.72
N ARG A 177 -19.39 0.14 -13.00
CA ARG A 177 -18.14 -0.03 -13.76
C ARG A 177 -18.33 0.47 -15.20
N VAL A 178 -17.40 1.32 -15.61
CA VAL A 178 -17.30 1.76 -17.01
C VAL A 178 -16.54 0.70 -17.79
N LYS A 179 -17.14 0.19 -18.85
CA LYS A 179 -16.45 -0.72 -19.77
C LYS A 179 -15.42 0.07 -20.58
N ALA A 180 -14.18 -0.44 -20.64
CA ALA A 180 -13.18 0.12 -21.53
C ALA A 180 -13.73 0.16 -22.97
N LYS A 181 -13.70 1.34 -23.58
CA LYS A 181 -14.00 1.43 -25.02
C LYS A 181 -12.89 0.65 -25.75
N LYS A 182 -13.31 -0.37 -26.50
CA LYS A 182 -12.40 -1.13 -27.38
C LYS A 182 -11.94 -0.24 -28.52
#